data_2b3b84ac2ff551a11bb958b4ee562131
#
_entry.id   2b3b84ac2ff551a11bb958b4ee562131
#
_cell.length_a   1.000
_cell.length_b   1.000
_cell.length_c   1.000
_cell.angle_alpha   90.00
_cell.angle_beta   90.00
_cell.angle_gamma   90.00
#
_symmetry.space_group_name_H-M   'P 1'
#
loop_
_entity.id
_entity.type
_entity.pdbx_description
1 polymer ?
#
loop_
_entity_poly.entity_id
_entity_poly.type
_entity_poly.pdbx_seq_one_letter_code
_entity_poly.pdbx_strand_id
1 'polypeptide(L)'
;MAELEPDLPGAGRIFAILSVSFALLFSVTAALLAIDQQRVLETAERLQQETVPEIIRFQRLARNLDQLRQEGERVFSSATPEARQQALFIVMLVASHPSIIEHSQAAEVARDTESYLVETARLAAQDPAVLKIRQPEWQRLTKRLNLLVDDVSIHGANLATTDLGQMASAMRVARYKLLLVLLLVGGFLLLLLVLLRQHLVRPLQRIDRALSTLGVDRPEPEFPNAHLAEIHAVEDATKRLHKAMVSNEAARRELELLANRDGLTGLMNRRHFMVSAEAEIRRAQRYERPIAVALGDLDFFKRLNDTYGHGAGDIVLRSFA
;
A
#
# COMPACT_ATOMS: atom_id res chain seq x y z
N MET A 1 45.10 3.55 20.66
CA MET A 1 44.38 3.69 19.41
C MET A 1 42.91 3.73 19.77
N ALA A 2 42.29 4.90 19.70
CA ALA A 2 40.84 5.00 19.91
C ALA A 2 40.18 4.34 18.69
N GLU A 3 39.52 3.20 18.91
CA GLU A 3 38.62 2.66 17.94
C GLU A 3 37.53 3.71 17.67
N LEU A 4 37.50 4.23 16.46
CA LEU A 4 36.41 5.08 16.00
C LEU A 4 35.13 4.25 16.13
N GLU A 5 34.31 4.55 17.12
CA GLU A 5 32.95 4.01 17.19
C GLU A 5 32.28 4.28 15.83
N PRO A 6 31.72 3.26 15.18
CA PRO A 6 31.00 3.47 13.94
C PRO A 6 29.85 4.45 14.19
N ASP A 7 29.81 5.54 13.45
CA ASP A 7 28.73 6.55 13.50
C ASP A 7 27.42 5.90 13.00
N LEU A 8 26.81 5.12 13.88
CA LEU A 8 25.57 4.38 13.57
C LEU A 8 24.42 5.39 13.45
N PRO A 9 23.64 5.28 12.39
CA PRO A 9 22.49 6.16 12.22
C PRO A 9 21.46 5.92 13.33
N GLY A 10 21.01 6.98 13.97
CA GLY A 10 19.90 6.92 14.93
C GLY A 10 18.61 6.49 14.25
N ALA A 11 17.77 5.74 14.96
CA ALA A 11 16.47 5.30 14.48
C ALA A 11 15.63 6.48 14.00
N GLY A 12 15.68 7.63 14.67
CA GLY A 12 14.98 8.85 14.29
C GLY A 12 15.33 9.34 12.88
N ARG A 13 16.62 9.29 12.49
CA ARG A 13 17.04 9.66 11.10
C ARG A 13 16.50 8.71 10.06
N ILE A 14 16.54 7.41 10.30
CA ILE A 14 16.03 6.40 9.36
C ILE A 14 14.52 6.56 9.21
N PHE A 15 13.77 6.72 10.30
CA PHE A 15 12.33 6.94 10.25
C PHE A 15 11.97 8.26 9.57
N ALA A 16 12.72 9.34 9.78
CA ALA A 16 12.51 10.61 9.10
C ALA A 16 12.69 10.45 7.56
N ILE A 17 13.77 9.81 7.13
CA ILE A 17 14.04 9.57 5.70
C ILE A 17 12.92 8.71 5.08
N LEU A 18 12.51 7.62 5.74
CA LEU A 18 11.44 6.75 5.28
C LEU A 18 10.09 7.49 5.21
N SER A 19 9.77 8.32 6.21
CA SER A 19 8.53 9.12 6.24
C SER A 19 8.51 10.16 5.14
N VAL A 20 9.62 10.87 4.91
CA VAL A 20 9.73 11.84 3.81
C VAL A 20 9.64 11.15 2.46
N SER A 21 10.32 10.02 2.28
CA SER A 21 10.25 9.22 1.04
C SER A 21 8.85 8.71 0.77
N PHE A 22 8.13 8.25 1.80
CA PHE A 22 6.73 7.84 1.68
C PHE A 22 5.81 9.01 1.32
N ALA A 23 5.95 10.14 2.02
CA ALA A 23 5.16 11.34 1.76
C ALA A 23 5.36 11.84 0.32
N LEU A 24 6.61 11.83 -0.17
CA LEU A 24 6.94 12.21 -1.54
C LEU A 24 6.34 11.23 -2.55
N LEU A 25 6.51 9.92 -2.35
CA LEU A 25 5.92 8.88 -3.20
C LEU A 25 4.40 9.03 -3.25
N PHE A 26 3.76 9.17 -2.09
CA PHE A 26 2.31 9.34 -1.98
C PHE A 26 1.83 10.62 -2.68
N SER A 27 2.51 11.76 -2.47
CA SER A 27 2.15 13.02 -3.09
C SER A 27 2.27 12.97 -4.61
N VAL A 28 3.35 12.39 -5.14
CA VAL A 28 3.54 12.24 -6.58
C VAL A 28 2.49 11.32 -7.19
N THR A 29 2.23 10.18 -6.56
CA THR A 29 1.22 9.23 -7.06
C THR A 29 -0.20 9.78 -6.97
N ALA A 30 -0.53 10.52 -5.91
CA ALA A 30 -1.82 11.19 -5.76
C ALA A 30 -2.02 12.29 -6.82
N ALA A 31 -0.99 13.10 -7.10
CA ALA A 31 -1.03 14.11 -8.14
C ALA A 31 -1.23 13.51 -9.54
N LEU A 32 -0.49 12.44 -9.87
CA LEU A 32 -0.66 11.73 -11.14
C LEU A 32 -2.07 11.15 -11.29
N LEU A 33 -2.60 10.56 -10.22
CA LEU A 33 -3.96 10.01 -10.22
C LEU A 33 -5.02 11.09 -10.39
N ALA A 34 -4.86 12.25 -9.73
CA ALA A 34 -5.76 13.38 -9.84
C ALA A 34 -5.81 13.95 -11.28
N ILE A 35 -4.64 14.07 -11.94
CA ILE A 35 -4.55 14.50 -13.35
C ILE A 35 -5.28 13.52 -14.28
N ASP A 36 -5.10 12.21 -14.08
CA ASP A 36 -5.77 11.21 -14.90
C ASP A 36 -7.29 11.18 -14.66
N GLN A 37 -7.73 11.37 -13.42
CA GLN A 37 -9.15 11.46 -13.07
C GLN A 37 -9.80 12.69 -13.72
N GLN A 38 -9.11 13.83 -13.72
CA GLN A 38 -9.58 15.03 -14.38
C GLN A 38 -9.71 14.83 -15.91
N ARG A 39 -8.75 14.19 -16.56
CA ARG A 39 -8.82 13.86 -17.99
C ARG A 39 -10.02 12.96 -18.35
N VAL A 40 -10.29 11.96 -17.51
CA VAL A 40 -11.45 11.07 -17.69
C VAL A 40 -12.75 11.86 -17.56
N LEU A 41 -12.85 12.76 -16.57
CA LEU A 41 -13.99 13.64 -16.38
C LEU A 41 -14.20 14.57 -17.59
N GLU A 42 -13.16 15.27 -18.05
CA GLU A 42 -13.20 16.16 -19.23
C GLU A 42 -13.67 15.40 -20.49
N THR A 43 -13.15 14.18 -20.67
CA THR A 43 -13.57 13.33 -21.82
C THR A 43 -15.04 12.91 -21.70
N ALA A 44 -15.51 12.59 -20.49
CA ALA A 44 -16.90 12.23 -20.25
C ALA A 44 -17.86 13.43 -20.43
N GLU A 45 -17.47 14.60 -19.94
CA GLU A 45 -18.24 15.86 -20.13
C GLU A 45 -18.33 16.21 -21.61
N ARG A 46 -17.23 16.15 -22.35
CA ARG A 46 -17.23 16.36 -23.79
C ARG A 46 -18.15 15.40 -24.52
N LEU A 47 -18.08 14.11 -24.18
CA LEU A 47 -18.97 13.09 -24.75
C LEU A 47 -20.44 13.42 -24.49
N GLN A 48 -20.79 13.85 -23.28
CA GLN A 48 -22.16 14.16 -22.90
C GLN A 48 -22.65 15.48 -23.49
N GLN A 49 -21.81 16.54 -23.53
CA GLN A 49 -22.24 17.89 -23.91
C GLN A 49 -22.11 18.16 -25.41
N GLU A 50 -21.18 17.51 -26.09
CA GLU A 50 -20.89 17.75 -27.51
C GLU A 50 -21.29 16.54 -28.37
N THR A 51 -20.69 15.38 -28.09
CA THR A 51 -20.80 14.21 -28.99
C THR A 51 -22.19 13.59 -29.03
N VAL A 52 -22.83 13.37 -27.86
CA VAL A 52 -24.17 12.78 -27.81
C VAL A 52 -25.23 13.66 -28.50
N PRO A 53 -25.31 14.97 -28.25
CA PRO A 53 -26.21 15.86 -28.96
C PRO A 53 -25.97 15.86 -30.50
N GLU A 54 -24.69 15.81 -30.91
CA GLU A 54 -24.34 15.80 -32.33
C GLU A 54 -24.77 14.48 -33.01
N ILE A 55 -24.55 13.36 -32.35
CA ILE A 55 -25.06 12.05 -32.84
C ILE A 55 -26.58 12.08 -32.98
N ILE A 56 -27.29 12.64 -32.00
CA ILE A 56 -28.77 12.78 -32.06
C ILE A 56 -29.17 13.66 -33.23
N ARG A 57 -28.44 14.75 -33.54
CA ARG A 57 -28.69 15.62 -34.69
C ARG A 57 -28.53 14.83 -36.01
N PHE A 58 -27.44 14.07 -36.18
CA PHE A 58 -27.21 13.23 -37.38
C PHE A 58 -28.28 12.15 -37.51
N GLN A 59 -28.66 11.46 -36.45
CA GLN A 59 -29.75 10.47 -36.47
C GLN A 59 -31.08 11.08 -36.86
N ARG A 60 -31.39 12.28 -36.38
CA ARG A 60 -32.61 13.02 -36.71
C ARG A 60 -32.60 13.43 -38.20
N LEU A 61 -31.46 13.93 -38.67
CA LEU A 61 -31.28 14.30 -40.07
C LEU A 61 -31.46 13.10 -40.98
N ALA A 62 -30.81 11.97 -40.70
CA ALA A 62 -30.94 10.73 -41.50
C ALA A 62 -32.36 10.23 -41.52
N ARG A 63 -33.08 10.26 -40.38
CA ARG A 63 -34.50 9.88 -40.29
C ARG A 63 -35.39 10.77 -41.13
N ASN A 64 -35.18 12.09 -41.09
CA ASN A 64 -35.99 13.02 -41.86
C ASN A 64 -35.72 12.90 -43.38
N LEU A 65 -34.48 12.67 -43.78
CA LEU A 65 -34.15 12.41 -45.18
C LEU A 65 -34.78 11.10 -45.70
N ASP A 66 -34.77 10.03 -44.88
CA ASP A 66 -35.41 8.78 -45.20
C ASP A 66 -36.96 8.94 -45.29
N GLN A 67 -37.55 9.72 -44.37
CA GLN A 67 -38.96 10.06 -44.41
C GLN A 67 -39.32 10.87 -45.67
N LEU A 68 -38.50 11.83 -46.07
CA LEU A 68 -38.63 12.58 -47.31
C LEU A 68 -38.65 11.64 -48.52
N ARG A 69 -37.75 10.65 -48.56
CA ARG A 69 -37.68 9.62 -49.58
C ARG A 69 -38.96 8.77 -49.61
N GLN A 70 -39.40 8.28 -48.42
CA GLN A 70 -40.57 7.42 -48.33
C GLN A 70 -41.87 8.14 -48.77
N GLU A 71 -42.04 9.39 -48.32
CA GLU A 71 -43.21 10.16 -48.73
C GLU A 71 -43.15 10.56 -50.21
N GLY A 72 -41.93 10.81 -50.73
CA GLY A 72 -41.74 11.01 -52.18
C GLY A 72 -42.12 9.76 -53.00
N GLU A 73 -41.82 8.56 -52.55
CA GLU A 73 -42.25 7.32 -53.17
C GLU A 73 -43.78 7.17 -53.11
N ARG A 74 -44.41 7.63 -52.02
CA ARG A 74 -45.88 7.64 -51.92
C ARG A 74 -46.55 8.57 -52.93
N VAL A 75 -45.92 9.69 -53.30
CA VAL A 75 -46.43 10.60 -54.35
C VAL A 75 -46.55 9.84 -55.66
N PHE A 76 -45.61 8.95 -55.98
CA PHE A 76 -45.65 8.16 -57.21
C PHE A 76 -46.58 6.90 -57.14
N SER A 77 -46.65 6.25 -56.00
CA SER A 77 -47.36 5.01 -55.76
C SER A 77 -48.84 5.16 -55.38
N SER A 78 -49.27 6.36 -54.95
CA SER A 78 -50.64 6.62 -54.53
C SER A 78 -51.61 6.56 -55.64
N ALA A 79 -52.67 5.78 -55.45
CA ALA A 79 -53.76 5.59 -56.46
C ALA A 79 -54.69 6.80 -56.52
N THR A 80 -54.90 7.53 -55.39
CA THR A 80 -55.84 8.64 -55.29
C THR A 80 -55.19 9.98 -55.25
N PRO A 81 -55.77 11.04 -55.79
CA PRO A 81 -55.23 12.41 -55.68
C PRO A 81 -55.09 12.87 -54.26
N GLU A 82 -56.03 12.52 -53.34
CA GLU A 82 -56.08 12.90 -51.98
C GLU A 82 -54.86 12.32 -51.18
N ALA A 83 -54.59 11.00 -51.40
CA ALA A 83 -53.42 10.35 -50.80
C ALA A 83 -52.10 10.95 -51.29
N ARG A 84 -52.03 11.34 -52.56
CA ARG A 84 -50.86 12.01 -53.14
C ARG A 84 -50.64 13.41 -52.53
N GLN A 85 -51.75 14.14 -52.29
CA GLN A 85 -51.69 15.46 -51.69
C GLN A 85 -51.28 15.42 -50.22
N GLN A 86 -51.71 14.37 -49.45
CA GLN A 86 -51.24 14.11 -48.09
C GLN A 86 -49.74 13.81 -48.06
N ALA A 87 -49.24 12.96 -48.92
CA ALA A 87 -47.81 12.65 -49.01
C ALA A 87 -47.00 13.93 -49.34
N LEU A 88 -47.48 14.74 -50.27
CA LEU A 88 -46.84 16.01 -50.64
C LEU A 88 -46.80 17.00 -49.47
N PHE A 89 -47.87 17.09 -48.68
CA PHE A 89 -47.88 17.93 -47.50
C PHE A 89 -46.80 17.51 -46.49
N ILE A 90 -46.61 16.20 -46.28
CA ILE A 90 -45.57 15.67 -45.41
C ILE A 90 -44.16 15.97 -45.98
N VAL A 91 -43.98 15.82 -47.31
CA VAL A 91 -42.74 16.18 -48.00
C VAL A 91 -42.36 17.64 -47.71
N MET A 92 -43.30 18.58 -47.87
CA MET A 92 -43.06 19.99 -47.56
C MET A 92 -42.71 20.24 -46.12
N LEU A 93 -43.41 19.60 -45.20
CA LEU A 93 -43.16 19.71 -43.77
C LEU A 93 -41.77 19.19 -43.38
N VAL A 94 -41.39 18.03 -43.93
CA VAL A 94 -40.09 17.42 -43.63
C VAL A 94 -38.94 18.19 -44.29
N ALA A 95 -39.08 18.63 -45.54
CA ALA A 95 -38.07 19.41 -46.26
C ALA A 95 -37.74 20.74 -45.53
N SER A 96 -38.73 21.34 -44.88
CA SER A 96 -38.58 22.57 -44.09
C SER A 96 -38.16 22.31 -42.64
N HIS A 97 -37.89 21.06 -42.23
CA HIS A 97 -37.48 20.76 -40.85
C HIS A 97 -36.09 21.33 -40.53
N PRO A 98 -35.88 21.95 -39.35
CA PRO A 98 -34.60 22.56 -38.97
C PRO A 98 -33.37 21.68 -39.18
N SER A 99 -33.44 20.37 -38.83
CA SER A 99 -32.32 19.44 -39.01
C SER A 99 -31.87 19.29 -40.48
N ILE A 100 -32.75 19.49 -41.45
CA ILE A 100 -32.40 19.48 -42.88
C ILE A 100 -31.85 20.82 -43.30
N ILE A 101 -32.48 21.95 -42.87
CA ILE A 101 -32.07 23.31 -43.22
C ILE A 101 -30.69 23.66 -42.70
N GLU A 102 -30.35 23.23 -41.48
CA GLU A 102 -29.06 23.46 -40.85
C GLU A 102 -27.91 22.76 -41.58
N HIS A 103 -28.16 21.72 -42.36
CA HIS A 103 -27.16 20.96 -43.09
C HIS A 103 -27.19 21.32 -44.59
N SER A 104 -26.23 22.07 -45.08
CA SER A 104 -26.23 22.70 -46.42
C SER A 104 -26.51 21.73 -47.56
N GLN A 105 -25.86 20.58 -47.58
CA GLN A 105 -26.10 19.53 -48.63
C GLN A 105 -27.49 18.93 -48.53
N ALA A 106 -27.95 18.65 -47.29
CA ALA A 106 -29.30 18.12 -47.12
C ALA A 106 -30.38 19.09 -47.50
N ALA A 107 -30.21 20.36 -47.19
CA ALA A 107 -31.12 21.46 -47.55
C ALA A 107 -31.20 21.66 -49.07
N GLU A 108 -30.10 21.47 -49.80
CA GLU A 108 -30.10 21.55 -51.27
C GLU A 108 -30.88 20.36 -51.85
N VAL A 109 -30.53 19.12 -51.46
CA VAL A 109 -31.18 17.93 -51.99
C VAL A 109 -32.66 17.86 -51.62
N ALA A 110 -33.02 18.32 -50.39
CA ALA A 110 -34.42 18.37 -49.96
C ALA A 110 -35.24 19.38 -50.77
N ARG A 111 -34.69 20.57 -51.06
CA ARG A 111 -35.37 21.57 -51.91
C ARG A 111 -35.54 21.09 -53.34
N ASP A 112 -34.51 20.48 -53.93
CA ASP A 112 -34.62 19.86 -55.24
C ASP A 112 -35.71 18.80 -55.29
N THR A 113 -35.74 17.93 -54.28
CA THR A 113 -36.71 16.89 -54.12
C THR A 113 -38.13 17.43 -53.95
N GLU A 114 -38.32 18.40 -53.06
CA GLU A 114 -39.62 19.05 -52.84
C GLU A 114 -40.13 19.70 -54.11
N SER A 115 -39.32 20.56 -54.79
CA SER A 115 -39.69 21.22 -56.01
C SER A 115 -40.09 20.26 -57.10
N TYR A 116 -39.35 19.16 -57.26
CA TYR A 116 -39.61 18.12 -58.21
C TYR A 116 -40.91 17.38 -57.93
N LEU A 117 -41.20 17.03 -56.68
CA LEU A 117 -42.42 16.34 -56.25
C LEU A 117 -43.67 17.23 -56.35
N VAL A 118 -43.56 18.50 -55.98
CA VAL A 118 -44.63 19.50 -56.14
C VAL A 118 -45.03 19.63 -57.58
N GLU A 119 -44.06 19.83 -58.49
CA GLU A 119 -44.32 19.96 -59.91
C GLU A 119 -44.87 18.64 -60.49
N THR A 120 -44.35 17.48 -60.08
CA THR A 120 -44.85 16.17 -60.48
C THR A 120 -46.31 15.94 -60.07
N ALA A 121 -46.63 16.29 -58.82
CA ALA A 121 -48.03 16.14 -58.34
C ALA A 121 -49.01 17.06 -59.08
N ARG A 122 -48.55 18.29 -59.36
CA ARG A 122 -49.35 19.29 -60.12
C ARG A 122 -49.67 18.76 -61.52
N LEU A 123 -48.64 18.26 -62.22
CA LEU A 123 -48.87 17.70 -63.59
C LEU A 123 -49.68 16.41 -63.60
N ALA A 124 -49.45 15.54 -62.60
CA ALA A 124 -50.17 14.28 -62.45
C ALA A 124 -51.68 14.45 -62.12
N ALA A 125 -52.05 15.63 -61.58
CA ALA A 125 -53.49 15.98 -61.41
C ALA A 125 -54.22 16.23 -62.71
N GLN A 126 -53.47 16.64 -63.78
CA GLN A 126 -54.02 16.84 -65.11
C GLN A 126 -53.90 15.61 -65.96
N ASP A 127 -52.81 14.87 -65.96
CA ASP A 127 -52.54 13.63 -66.67
C ASP A 127 -51.76 12.64 -65.80
N PRO A 128 -52.39 11.53 -65.36
CA PRO A 128 -51.73 10.50 -64.55
C PRO A 128 -50.56 9.78 -65.25
N ALA A 129 -50.48 9.84 -66.61
CA ALA A 129 -49.34 9.23 -67.35
C ALA A 129 -48.02 9.91 -67.08
N VAL A 130 -48.04 11.16 -66.59
CA VAL A 130 -46.85 11.94 -66.17
C VAL A 130 -46.03 11.25 -65.06
N LEU A 131 -46.69 10.54 -64.19
CA LEU A 131 -45.97 9.77 -63.12
C LEU A 131 -44.97 8.79 -63.71
N LYS A 132 -45.43 8.04 -64.78
CA LYS A 132 -44.56 7.08 -65.45
C LYS A 132 -43.39 7.73 -66.20
N ILE A 133 -43.63 8.88 -66.80
CA ILE A 133 -42.62 9.62 -67.56
C ILE A 133 -41.59 10.22 -66.63
N ARG A 134 -41.95 10.68 -65.41
CA ARG A 134 -41.09 11.30 -64.44
C ARG A 134 -40.42 10.32 -63.48
N GLN A 135 -40.77 9.07 -63.47
CA GLN A 135 -40.25 8.00 -62.61
C GLN A 135 -38.71 7.87 -62.69
N PRO A 136 -38.03 7.91 -63.85
CA PRO A 136 -36.59 7.77 -63.94
C PRO A 136 -35.83 8.88 -63.20
N GLU A 137 -36.33 10.11 -63.23
CA GLU A 137 -35.71 11.26 -62.53
C GLU A 137 -35.93 11.14 -61.01
N TRP A 138 -37.12 10.69 -60.57
CA TRP A 138 -37.37 10.34 -59.18
C TRP A 138 -36.39 9.29 -58.69
N GLN A 139 -36.08 8.26 -59.44
CA GLN A 139 -35.11 7.24 -59.10
C GLN A 139 -33.67 7.84 -58.93
N ARG A 140 -33.32 8.86 -59.72
CA ARG A 140 -32.04 9.55 -59.51
C ARG A 140 -32.01 10.36 -58.22
N LEU A 141 -33.07 11.09 -57.89
CA LEU A 141 -33.22 11.81 -56.64
C LEU A 141 -33.22 10.87 -55.44
N THR A 142 -33.92 9.75 -55.52
CA THR A 142 -33.90 8.69 -54.50
C THR A 142 -32.50 8.15 -54.25
N LYS A 143 -31.71 7.92 -55.29
CA LYS A 143 -30.29 7.53 -55.13
C LYS A 143 -29.47 8.59 -54.42
N ARG A 144 -29.63 9.89 -54.77
CA ARG A 144 -28.95 11.01 -54.06
C ARG A 144 -29.37 11.08 -52.62
N LEU A 145 -30.64 10.93 -52.28
CA LEU A 145 -31.16 10.88 -50.92
C LEU A 145 -30.57 9.68 -50.12
N ASN A 146 -30.52 8.49 -50.71
CA ASN A 146 -29.95 7.32 -50.07
C ASN A 146 -28.45 7.50 -49.76
N LEU A 147 -27.67 8.01 -50.71
CA LEU A 147 -26.25 8.31 -50.50
C LEU A 147 -26.06 9.31 -49.39
N LEU A 148 -26.92 10.31 -49.28
CA LEU A 148 -26.85 11.30 -48.23
C LEU A 148 -27.25 10.73 -46.85
N VAL A 149 -28.25 9.87 -46.77
CA VAL A 149 -28.65 9.14 -45.56
C VAL A 149 -27.51 8.25 -45.07
N ASP A 150 -26.85 7.51 -45.99
CA ASP A 150 -25.72 6.65 -45.69
C ASP A 150 -24.52 7.47 -45.16
N ASP A 151 -24.17 8.58 -45.85
CA ASP A 151 -23.07 9.47 -45.46
C ASP A 151 -23.27 10.07 -44.06
N VAL A 152 -24.48 10.61 -43.80
CA VAL A 152 -24.85 11.18 -42.50
C VAL A 152 -24.83 10.11 -41.39
N SER A 153 -25.33 8.90 -41.71
CA SER A 153 -25.36 7.78 -40.75
C SER A 153 -23.94 7.29 -40.40
N ILE A 154 -23.09 7.14 -41.42
CA ILE A 154 -21.68 6.76 -41.25
C ILE A 154 -20.94 7.83 -40.44
N HIS A 155 -21.19 9.10 -40.75
CA HIS A 155 -20.54 10.20 -40.00
C HIS A 155 -20.89 10.19 -38.50
N GLY A 156 -22.19 10.03 -38.19
CA GLY A 156 -22.67 9.89 -36.80
C GLY A 156 -22.11 8.64 -36.10
N ALA A 157 -22.03 7.51 -36.80
CA ALA A 157 -21.44 6.28 -36.27
C ALA A 157 -19.92 6.43 -36.01
N ASN A 158 -19.19 7.05 -36.94
CA ASN A 158 -17.75 7.29 -36.80
C ASN A 158 -17.43 8.21 -35.61
N LEU A 159 -18.22 9.28 -35.43
CA LEU A 159 -18.08 10.18 -34.26
C LEU A 159 -18.27 9.41 -32.97
N ALA A 160 -19.31 8.59 -32.84
CA ALA A 160 -19.58 7.77 -31.70
C ALA A 160 -18.46 6.78 -31.41
N THR A 161 -17.96 6.07 -32.43
CA THR A 161 -16.90 5.06 -32.24
C THR A 161 -15.57 5.67 -31.88
N THR A 162 -15.23 6.83 -32.43
CA THR A 162 -13.99 7.53 -32.14
C THR A 162 -13.96 8.01 -30.68
N ASP A 163 -14.98 8.70 -30.23
CA ASP A 163 -15.01 9.29 -28.89
C ASP A 163 -15.19 8.21 -27.79
N LEU A 164 -16.03 7.19 -28.04
CA LEU A 164 -16.12 6.03 -27.14
C LEU A 164 -14.79 5.26 -27.07
N GLY A 165 -14.09 5.14 -28.21
CA GLY A 165 -12.77 4.54 -28.25
C GLY A 165 -11.73 5.32 -27.44
N GLN A 166 -11.73 6.64 -27.51
CA GLN A 166 -10.88 7.51 -26.72
C GLN A 166 -11.18 7.39 -25.22
N MET A 167 -12.46 7.43 -24.84
CA MET A 167 -12.88 7.23 -23.44
C MET A 167 -12.44 5.86 -22.90
N ALA A 168 -12.67 4.79 -23.67
CA ALA A 168 -12.25 3.44 -23.28
C ALA A 168 -10.73 3.31 -23.14
N SER A 169 -9.95 3.99 -23.99
CA SER A 169 -8.50 4.02 -23.90
C SER A 169 -8.02 4.79 -22.67
N ALA A 170 -8.60 5.97 -22.39
CA ALA A 170 -8.30 6.77 -21.21
C ALA A 170 -8.58 5.99 -19.92
N MET A 171 -9.73 5.31 -19.84
CA MET A 171 -10.07 4.45 -18.70
C MET A 171 -9.11 3.27 -18.53
N ARG A 172 -8.67 2.63 -19.62
CA ARG A 172 -7.67 1.55 -19.54
C ARG A 172 -6.35 2.05 -18.97
N VAL A 173 -5.84 3.18 -19.47
CA VAL A 173 -4.60 3.79 -19.01
C VAL A 173 -4.71 4.17 -17.53
N ALA A 174 -5.79 4.82 -17.12
CA ALA A 174 -6.04 5.17 -15.72
C ALA A 174 -6.06 3.93 -14.81
N ARG A 175 -6.70 2.83 -15.25
CA ARG A 175 -6.71 1.55 -14.51
C ARG A 175 -5.32 0.96 -14.35
N TYR A 176 -4.50 0.92 -15.40
CA TYR A 176 -3.12 0.38 -15.29
C TYR A 176 -2.24 1.24 -14.38
N LYS A 177 -2.38 2.57 -14.44
CA LYS A 177 -1.68 3.47 -13.52
C LYS A 177 -2.11 3.26 -12.07
N LEU A 178 -3.41 3.10 -11.82
CA LEU A 178 -3.93 2.78 -10.48
C LEU A 178 -3.34 1.48 -9.93
N LEU A 179 -3.29 0.42 -10.75
CA LEU A 179 -2.67 -0.85 -10.36
C LEU A 179 -1.18 -0.70 -10.07
N LEU A 180 -0.45 0.08 -10.88
CA LEU A 180 0.96 0.39 -10.66
C LEU A 180 1.17 1.14 -9.34
N VAL A 181 0.36 2.17 -9.06
CA VAL A 181 0.40 2.92 -7.80
C VAL A 181 0.16 1.99 -6.61
N LEU A 182 -0.86 1.12 -6.69
CA LEU A 182 -1.16 0.16 -5.63
C LEU A 182 0.02 -0.79 -5.38
N LEU A 183 0.67 -1.26 -6.43
CA LEU A 183 1.84 -2.12 -6.35
C LEU A 183 3.04 -1.39 -5.73
N LEU A 184 3.30 -0.14 -6.12
CA LEU A 184 4.38 0.67 -5.56
C LEU A 184 4.17 0.97 -4.08
N VAL A 185 2.97 1.39 -3.69
CA VAL A 185 2.63 1.68 -2.29
C VAL A 185 2.66 0.39 -1.46
N GLY A 186 2.09 -0.70 -1.96
CA GLY A 186 2.12 -2.01 -1.30
C GLY A 186 3.54 -2.54 -1.14
N GLY A 187 4.36 -2.44 -2.18
CA GLY A 187 5.78 -2.80 -2.16
C GLY A 187 6.58 -1.97 -1.16
N PHE A 188 6.34 -0.66 -1.10
CA PHE A 188 6.97 0.21 -0.11
C PHE A 188 6.57 -0.15 1.33
N LEU A 189 5.29 -0.41 1.59
CA LEU A 189 4.82 -0.84 2.91
C LEU A 189 5.42 -2.19 3.32
N LEU A 190 5.51 -3.13 2.39
CA LEU A 190 6.16 -4.42 2.63
C LEU A 190 7.64 -4.24 2.98
N LEU A 191 8.35 -3.42 2.21
CA LEU A 191 9.75 -3.09 2.48
C LEU A 191 9.92 -2.45 3.87
N LEU A 192 9.06 -1.49 4.21
CA LEU A 192 9.05 -0.86 5.53
C LEU A 192 8.85 -1.88 6.65
N LEU A 193 7.89 -2.80 6.49
CA LEU A 193 7.60 -3.86 7.47
C LEU A 193 8.80 -4.81 7.64
N VAL A 194 9.47 -5.18 6.53
CA VAL A 194 10.67 -6.02 6.58
C VAL A 194 11.81 -5.30 7.30
N LEU A 195 12.06 -4.03 6.98
CA LEU A 195 13.10 -3.22 7.63
C LEU A 195 12.82 -3.05 9.13
N LEU A 196 11.59 -2.72 9.50
CA LEU A 196 11.17 -2.60 10.89
C LEU A 196 11.38 -3.92 11.66
N ARG A 197 10.98 -5.04 11.06
CA ARG A 197 11.15 -6.37 11.66
C ARG A 197 12.61 -6.73 11.85
N GLN A 198 13.47 -6.43 10.86
CA GLN A 198 14.89 -6.80 10.90
C GLN A 198 15.71 -5.91 11.84
N HIS A 199 15.47 -4.60 11.80
CA HIS A 199 16.33 -3.61 12.49
C HIS A 199 15.79 -3.16 13.85
N LEU A 200 14.51 -3.40 14.16
CA LEU A 200 13.94 -3.01 15.45
C LEU A 200 13.38 -4.22 16.22
N VAL A 201 12.44 -4.96 15.63
CA VAL A 201 11.72 -6.01 16.37
C VAL A 201 12.64 -7.17 16.77
N ARG A 202 13.42 -7.70 15.82
CA ARG A 202 14.33 -8.82 16.10
C ARG A 202 15.43 -8.49 17.12
N PRO A 203 16.13 -7.35 17.04
CA PRO A 203 17.10 -6.97 18.07
C PRO A 203 16.47 -6.81 19.45
N LEU A 204 15.32 -6.13 19.56
CA LEU A 204 14.61 -5.99 20.83
C LEU A 204 14.22 -7.34 21.45
N GLN A 205 13.75 -8.29 20.64
CA GLN A 205 13.44 -9.65 21.13
C GLN A 205 14.68 -10.41 21.60
N ARG A 206 15.86 -10.14 21.03
CA ARG A 206 17.11 -10.74 21.49
C ARG A 206 17.55 -10.16 22.83
N ILE A 207 17.48 -8.84 22.98
CA ILE A 207 17.76 -8.16 24.25
C ILE A 207 16.83 -8.66 25.35
N ASP A 208 15.54 -8.76 25.07
CA ASP A 208 14.53 -9.28 26.01
C ASP A 208 14.88 -10.71 26.47
N ARG A 209 15.24 -11.60 25.54
CA ARG A 209 15.69 -12.97 25.87
C ARG A 209 16.99 -12.95 26.67
N ALA A 210 17.97 -12.11 26.31
CA ALA A 210 19.21 -11.98 27.05
C ALA A 210 18.96 -11.52 28.49
N LEU A 211 18.12 -10.51 28.68
CA LEU A 211 17.73 -10.01 29.99
C LEU A 211 16.98 -11.07 30.83
N SER A 212 16.05 -11.79 30.22
CA SER A 212 15.27 -12.83 30.90
C SER A 212 16.12 -14.05 31.33
N THR A 213 17.26 -14.24 30.67
CA THR A 213 18.18 -15.34 30.98
C THR A 213 19.45 -14.88 31.68
N LEU A 214 19.55 -13.61 32.04
CA LEU A 214 20.73 -13.03 32.69
C LEU A 214 20.94 -13.72 34.04
N GLY A 215 22.16 -14.19 34.29
CA GLY A 215 22.54 -14.85 35.54
C GLY A 215 24.06 -14.83 35.72
N VAL A 216 24.50 -14.90 36.98
CA VAL A 216 25.92 -14.86 37.35
C VAL A 216 26.70 -16.08 36.82
N ASP A 217 26.00 -17.22 36.72
CA ASP A 217 26.60 -18.50 36.28
C ASP A 217 26.54 -18.69 34.76
N ARG A 218 26.05 -17.69 34.03
CA ARG A 218 25.94 -17.76 32.57
C ARG A 218 27.00 -16.90 31.88
N PRO A 219 27.42 -17.26 30.64
CA PRO A 219 28.38 -16.45 29.89
C PRO A 219 27.79 -15.07 29.55
N GLU A 220 28.67 -14.12 29.30
CA GLU A 220 28.31 -12.80 28.84
C GLU A 220 27.45 -12.89 27.57
N PRO A 221 26.29 -12.18 27.48
CA PRO A 221 25.44 -12.22 26.32
C PRO A 221 26.14 -11.64 25.09
N GLU A 222 26.18 -12.41 24.00
CA GLU A 222 26.71 -11.96 22.73
C GLU A 222 25.58 -11.40 21.86
N PHE A 223 25.78 -10.20 21.32
CA PHE A 223 24.89 -9.55 20.40
C PHE A 223 25.57 -9.41 19.03
N PRO A 224 24.92 -9.77 17.92
CA PRO A 224 25.41 -9.44 16.60
C PRO A 224 25.36 -7.91 16.42
N ASN A 225 26.25 -7.36 15.58
CA ASN A 225 26.38 -5.92 15.38
C ASN A 225 25.03 -5.23 15.15
N ALA A 226 24.67 -4.33 16.03
CA ALA A 226 23.49 -3.49 15.90
C ALA A 226 23.69 -2.47 14.77
N HIS A 227 22.64 -2.23 14.01
CA HIS A 227 22.65 -1.23 12.92
C HIS A 227 22.06 0.12 13.36
N LEU A 228 21.50 0.20 14.57
CA LEU A 228 20.90 1.38 15.15
C LEU A 228 21.65 1.76 16.44
N ALA A 229 21.95 3.03 16.60
CA ALA A 229 22.68 3.53 17.75
C ALA A 229 21.95 3.26 19.08
N GLU A 230 20.63 3.39 19.08
CA GLU A 230 19.78 3.13 20.26
C GLU A 230 19.79 1.66 20.67
N ILE A 231 19.78 0.74 19.71
CA ILE A 231 19.85 -0.71 19.98
C ILE A 231 21.25 -1.04 20.54
N HIS A 232 22.30 -0.51 19.93
CA HIS A 232 23.68 -0.71 20.40
C HIS A 232 23.87 -0.22 21.84
N ALA A 233 23.34 0.95 22.20
CA ALA A 233 23.39 1.48 23.56
C ALA A 233 22.70 0.56 24.58
N VAL A 234 21.56 -0.08 24.21
CA VAL A 234 20.86 -1.03 25.09
C VAL A 234 21.63 -2.35 25.21
N GLU A 235 22.23 -2.84 24.12
CA GLU A 235 23.10 -4.04 24.15
C GLU A 235 24.29 -3.83 25.08
N ASP A 236 24.97 -2.67 25.00
CA ASP A 236 26.09 -2.31 25.86
C ASP A 236 25.67 -2.11 27.32
N ALA A 237 24.51 -1.53 27.56
CA ALA A 237 23.97 -1.42 28.92
C ALA A 237 23.70 -2.82 29.51
N THR A 238 23.20 -3.76 28.70
CA THR A 238 22.96 -5.15 29.13
C THR A 238 24.27 -5.88 29.47
N LYS A 239 25.32 -5.70 28.67
CA LYS A 239 26.67 -6.24 28.99
C LYS A 239 27.23 -5.66 30.25
N ARG A 240 27.14 -4.33 30.43
CA ARG A 240 27.59 -3.65 31.69
C ARG A 240 26.85 -4.16 32.92
N LEU A 241 25.53 -4.37 32.80
CA LEU A 241 24.73 -4.93 33.89
C LEU A 241 25.22 -6.34 34.25
N HIS A 242 25.44 -7.21 33.27
CA HIS A 242 25.97 -8.55 33.52
C HIS A 242 27.32 -8.53 34.24
N LYS A 243 28.29 -7.70 33.78
CA LYS A 243 29.58 -7.54 34.41
C LYS A 243 29.45 -7.05 35.87
N ALA A 244 28.58 -6.08 36.13
CA ALA A 244 28.32 -5.58 37.47
C ALA A 244 27.71 -6.69 38.38
N MET A 245 26.81 -7.53 37.88
CA MET A 245 26.23 -8.65 38.61
C MET A 245 27.31 -9.68 39.00
N VAL A 246 28.16 -10.08 38.05
CA VAL A 246 29.26 -11.03 38.30
C VAL A 246 30.25 -10.48 39.29
N SER A 247 30.67 -9.22 39.15
CA SER A 247 31.60 -8.55 40.09
C SER A 247 31.02 -8.39 41.49
N ASN A 248 29.74 -8.06 41.61
CA ASN A 248 29.05 -7.94 42.91
C ASN A 248 28.95 -9.30 43.60
N GLU A 249 28.61 -10.35 42.87
CA GLU A 249 28.55 -11.71 43.45
C GLU A 249 29.93 -12.21 43.89
N ALA A 250 30.99 -11.91 43.12
CA ALA A 250 32.36 -12.23 43.50
C ALA A 250 32.77 -11.49 44.81
N ALA A 251 32.50 -10.18 44.88
CA ALA A 251 32.75 -9.39 46.07
C ALA A 251 31.93 -9.90 47.29
N ARG A 252 30.68 -10.27 47.10
CA ARG A 252 29.84 -10.84 48.14
C ARG A 252 30.40 -12.16 48.66
N ARG A 253 30.85 -13.08 47.79
CA ARG A 253 31.51 -14.34 48.20
C ARG A 253 32.78 -14.10 48.98
N GLU A 254 33.58 -13.15 48.55
CA GLU A 254 34.80 -12.76 49.27
C GLU A 254 34.49 -12.23 50.67
N LEU A 255 33.51 -11.33 50.79
CA LEU A 255 33.07 -10.82 52.11
C LEU A 255 32.48 -11.95 52.98
N GLU A 256 31.75 -12.91 52.43
CA GLU A 256 31.25 -14.07 53.16
C GLU A 256 32.40 -14.95 53.68
N LEU A 257 33.43 -15.17 52.87
CA LEU A 257 34.62 -15.88 53.31
C LEU A 257 35.36 -15.17 54.47
N LEU A 258 35.59 -13.87 54.31
CA LEU A 258 36.24 -13.05 55.35
C LEU A 258 35.41 -12.97 56.66
N ALA A 259 34.07 -12.94 56.54
CA ALA A 259 33.17 -12.86 57.68
C ALA A 259 33.06 -14.18 58.46
N ASN A 260 33.26 -15.32 57.77
CA ASN A 260 32.97 -16.66 58.31
C ASN A 260 34.23 -17.50 58.58
N ARG A 261 35.39 -17.11 58.08
CA ARG A 261 36.65 -17.79 58.27
C ARG A 261 37.63 -17.01 59.14
N ASP A 262 38.49 -17.74 59.78
CA ASP A 262 39.66 -17.18 60.48
C ASP A 262 40.77 -16.84 59.51
N GLY A 263 41.31 -15.62 59.53
CA GLY A 263 42.29 -15.13 58.58
C GLY A 263 43.63 -15.85 58.63
N LEU A 264 43.96 -16.51 59.74
CA LEU A 264 45.26 -17.20 59.90
C LEU A 264 45.16 -18.69 59.43
N THR A 265 44.15 -19.35 59.87
CA THR A 265 43.99 -20.83 59.71
C THR A 265 43.09 -21.22 58.55
N GLY A 266 42.25 -20.31 58.06
CA GLY A 266 41.24 -20.61 57.03
C GLY A 266 40.06 -21.47 57.54
N LEU A 267 40.05 -21.92 58.79
CA LEU A 267 38.94 -22.62 59.42
C LEU A 267 37.75 -21.66 59.65
N MET A 268 36.60 -22.19 60.05
CA MET A 268 35.47 -21.39 60.48
C MET A 268 35.90 -20.54 61.70
N ASN A 269 35.63 -19.24 61.66
CA ASN A 269 35.85 -18.42 62.85
C ASN A 269 34.87 -18.80 63.97
N ARG A 270 35.17 -18.43 65.20
CA ARG A 270 34.36 -18.80 66.37
C ARG A 270 32.88 -18.50 66.19
N ARG A 271 32.55 -17.35 65.65
CA ARG A 271 31.15 -16.94 65.43
C ARG A 271 30.43 -17.87 64.47
N HIS A 272 31.00 -18.18 63.32
CA HIS A 272 30.41 -19.04 62.31
C HIS A 272 30.34 -20.48 62.77
N PHE A 273 31.36 -20.98 63.51
CA PHE A 273 31.34 -22.31 64.13
C PHE A 273 30.18 -22.46 65.09
N MET A 274 29.93 -21.50 65.98
CA MET A 274 28.83 -21.57 66.97
C MET A 274 27.46 -21.62 66.26
N VAL A 275 27.24 -20.79 65.27
CA VAL A 275 25.99 -20.79 64.47
C VAL A 275 25.78 -22.13 63.73
N SER A 276 26.85 -22.65 63.14
CA SER A 276 26.79 -23.94 62.38
C SER A 276 26.61 -25.12 63.33
N ALA A 277 27.29 -25.13 64.49
CA ALA A 277 27.15 -26.17 65.52
C ALA A 277 25.73 -26.21 66.09
N GLU A 278 25.12 -25.08 66.40
CA GLU A 278 23.71 -25.03 66.83
C GLU A 278 22.74 -25.57 65.77
N ALA A 279 22.99 -25.29 64.49
CA ALA A 279 22.17 -25.80 63.40
C ALA A 279 22.31 -27.32 63.30
N GLU A 280 23.53 -27.87 63.40
CA GLU A 280 23.77 -29.31 63.37
C GLU A 280 23.21 -30.02 64.61
N ILE A 281 23.30 -29.44 65.78
CA ILE A 281 22.68 -29.97 67.01
C ILE A 281 21.12 -30.09 66.82
N ARG A 282 20.51 -28.99 66.34
CA ARG A 282 19.05 -29.03 66.04
C ARG A 282 18.69 -30.08 64.97
N ARG A 283 19.55 -30.26 63.97
CA ARG A 283 19.36 -31.27 62.94
C ARG A 283 19.50 -32.68 63.52
N ALA A 284 20.54 -32.94 64.34
CA ALA A 284 20.76 -34.21 65.03
C ALA A 284 19.59 -34.59 65.94
N GLN A 285 19.06 -33.66 66.73
CA GLN A 285 17.89 -33.83 67.57
C GLN A 285 16.63 -34.18 66.75
N ARG A 286 16.41 -33.47 65.65
CA ARG A 286 15.25 -33.73 64.78
C ARG A 286 15.26 -35.15 64.16
N TYR A 287 16.44 -35.63 63.82
CA TYR A 287 16.58 -36.93 63.13
C TYR A 287 17.10 -38.03 64.05
N GLU A 288 17.14 -37.78 65.35
CA GLU A 288 17.60 -38.74 66.39
C GLU A 288 18.99 -39.32 66.08
N ARG A 289 19.89 -38.52 65.53
CA ARG A 289 21.24 -38.94 65.18
C ARG A 289 22.24 -38.50 66.27
N PRO A 290 23.19 -39.39 66.62
CA PRO A 290 24.23 -39.00 67.57
C PRO A 290 25.13 -37.92 66.99
N ILE A 291 25.55 -36.92 67.82
CA ILE A 291 26.53 -35.91 67.49
C ILE A 291 27.63 -35.95 68.56
N ALA A 292 28.87 -35.79 68.12
CA ALA A 292 30.01 -35.65 69.04
C ALA A 292 30.69 -34.29 68.81
N VAL A 293 31.12 -33.66 69.88
CA VAL A 293 31.86 -32.37 69.83
C VAL A 293 33.19 -32.61 70.50
N ALA A 294 34.27 -32.20 69.88
CA ALA A 294 35.61 -32.20 70.48
C ALA A 294 36.14 -30.79 70.62
N LEU A 295 36.82 -30.53 71.73
CA LEU A 295 37.53 -29.31 72.00
C LEU A 295 39.03 -29.68 72.17
N GLY A 296 39.87 -29.11 71.33
CA GLY A 296 41.34 -29.30 71.43
C GLY A 296 42.06 -28.01 71.80
N ASP A 297 43.14 -28.13 72.54
CA ASP A 297 44.04 -27.06 72.87
C ASP A 297 45.47 -27.49 72.59
N LEU A 298 46.35 -26.54 72.29
CA LEU A 298 47.76 -26.79 72.01
C LEU A 298 48.61 -26.61 73.33
N ASP A 299 49.17 -27.71 73.81
CA ASP A 299 49.98 -27.68 74.98
C ASP A 299 51.19 -26.75 74.76
N PHE A 300 51.45 -25.91 75.75
CA PHE A 300 52.58 -24.99 75.81
C PHE A 300 52.64 -23.97 74.63
N PHE A 301 51.53 -23.72 73.93
CA PHE A 301 51.52 -22.77 72.78
C PHE A 301 52.02 -21.39 73.12
N LYS A 302 51.74 -20.85 74.31
CA LYS A 302 52.32 -19.60 74.82
C LYS A 302 53.83 -19.64 74.88
N ARG A 303 54.40 -20.70 75.43
CA ARG A 303 55.86 -20.88 75.59
C ARG A 303 56.53 -21.01 74.19
N LEU A 304 55.91 -21.60 73.27
CA LEU A 304 56.37 -21.67 71.84
C LEU A 304 56.45 -20.25 71.25
N ASN A 305 55.40 -19.42 71.42
CA ASN A 305 55.42 -18.01 70.98
C ASN A 305 56.48 -17.20 71.67
N ASP A 306 56.63 -17.38 72.98
CA ASP A 306 57.61 -16.62 73.77
C ASP A 306 59.10 -16.99 73.41
N THR A 307 59.31 -18.22 72.93
CA THR A 307 60.64 -18.72 72.59
C THR A 307 61.03 -18.45 71.12
N TYR A 308 60.06 -18.64 70.18
CA TYR A 308 60.31 -18.66 68.72
C TYR A 308 59.60 -17.50 67.97
N GLY A 309 58.85 -16.67 68.70
CA GLY A 309 58.11 -15.53 68.17
C GLY A 309 56.77 -15.95 67.59
N HIS A 310 55.84 -14.96 67.39
CA HIS A 310 54.46 -15.18 66.92
C HIS A 310 54.41 -15.81 65.52
N GLY A 311 55.37 -15.56 64.63
CA GLY A 311 55.44 -16.19 63.30
C GLY A 311 55.55 -17.73 63.34
N ALA A 312 56.30 -18.27 64.34
CA ALA A 312 56.42 -19.72 64.60
C ALA A 312 55.06 -20.29 65.11
N GLY A 313 54.39 -19.56 66.00
CA GLY A 313 53.05 -19.92 66.47
C GLY A 313 52.03 -19.92 65.37
N ASP A 314 52.05 -18.95 64.46
CA ASP A 314 51.18 -18.88 63.28
C ASP A 314 51.38 -20.10 62.36
N ILE A 315 52.62 -20.56 62.17
CA ILE A 315 52.90 -21.80 61.36
C ILE A 315 52.31 -23.03 62.03
N VAL A 316 52.48 -23.16 63.38
CA VAL A 316 51.90 -24.26 64.14
C VAL A 316 50.39 -24.25 64.10
N LEU A 317 49.75 -23.08 64.27
CA LEU A 317 48.28 -22.99 64.15
C LEU A 317 47.77 -23.37 62.73
N ARG A 318 48.49 -22.95 61.66
CA ARG A 318 48.12 -23.36 60.27
C ARG A 318 48.34 -24.88 60.07
N SER A 319 49.34 -25.46 60.70
CA SER A 319 49.61 -26.90 60.60
C SER A 319 48.65 -27.78 61.38
N PHE A 320 48.08 -27.20 62.44
CA PHE A 320 47.09 -27.89 63.28
C PHE A 320 45.67 -27.81 62.68
N ALA A 321 45.37 -26.77 61.95
CA ALA A 321 44.10 -26.50 61.30
C ALA A 321 43.83 -27.36 60.07
#